data_f22cf02f5f55f7b43e8584338c569d64
#
_entry.id   f22cf02f5f55f7b43e8584338c569d64
#
_cell.length_a   1.000
_cell.length_b   1.000
_cell.length_c   1.000
_cell.angle_alpha   90.00
_cell.angle_beta   90.00
_cell.angle_gamma   90.00
#
_symmetry.space_group_name_H-M   'P 1'
#
loop_
_entity.id
_entity.type
_entity.pdbx_description
1 polymer ?
#
loop_
_entity_poly.entity_id
_entity_poly.type
_entity_poly.pdbx_seq_one_letter_code
_entity_poly.pdbx_strand_id
1 'polypeptide(L)'
;MMRSLSDTLERLARLKSLGREQTDAPSHLEALESFGSNPGALAAKVYVPSLLPKNPGLVVVLHGCTQTASGYDHGTGWSKLAERHGFVVLLPEQVRANNGNLCFNWFLPGDTRRGQGEAHSIRQMIEAVVSRHGVDPLRVYVSGLSAGGAMANTMLATYPEVFAGGAIIAGLPYGVTSTVPEAFDRMRGHGLPAPPTLQSRLRAASTHQGPWPTVSVWQGTQDKTVAEANAQAIIDQWRAVHDVDARPDLSETVDGQSRTVWKDVRGRRAIEYYSIAGMGHGTPIDPALGDENAAPYLLDVGISSTLHSAKSWGLLREGVEPLRAKGDGAKRASASSQKAKEPEGIQQIIENALRMAGLMR
;
A
#
# COMPACT_ATOMS: atom_id res chain seq x y z
N MET A 1 5.19 26.00 -31.72
CA MET A 1 5.50 26.99 -30.65
C MET A 1 6.47 26.34 -29.69
N MET A 2 7.74 26.81 -29.67
CA MET A 2 8.75 26.34 -28.74
C MET A 2 8.41 26.83 -27.34
N ARG A 3 8.23 25.93 -26.39
CA ARG A 3 8.06 26.29 -24.97
C ARG A 3 9.39 26.79 -24.43
N SER A 4 9.37 27.96 -23.74
CA SER A 4 10.59 28.60 -23.25
C SER A 4 11.26 27.76 -22.14
N LEU A 5 12.60 27.84 -22.05
CA LEU A 5 13.40 27.26 -20.97
C LEU A 5 12.92 27.74 -19.59
N SER A 6 12.41 28.98 -19.48
CA SER A 6 11.80 29.54 -18.28
C SER A 6 10.60 28.73 -17.78
N ASP A 7 9.66 28.35 -18.67
CA ASP A 7 8.48 27.56 -18.30
C ASP A 7 8.85 26.18 -17.74
N THR A 8 9.94 25.61 -18.27
CA THR A 8 10.44 24.31 -17.83
C THR A 8 11.10 24.42 -16.45
N LEU A 9 11.87 25.48 -16.21
CA LEU A 9 12.53 25.75 -14.93
C LEU A 9 11.53 26.10 -13.82
N GLU A 10 10.49 26.89 -14.12
CA GLU A 10 9.42 27.19 -13.18
C GLU A 10 8.61 25.94 -12.81
N ARG A 11 8.37 25.06 -13.79
CA ARG A 11 7.67 23.80 -13.56
C ARG A 11 8.50 22.83 -12.72
N LEU A 12 9.82 22.76 -12.95
CA LEU A 12 10.76 21.99 -12.12
C LEU A 12 10.90 22.57 -10.71
N ALA A 13 10.90 23.89 -10.56
CA ALA A 13 10.92 24.54 -9.26
C ALA A 13 9.62 24.26 -8.47
N ARG A 14 8.47 24.28 -9.14
CA ARG A 14 7.16 23.96 -8.55
C ARG A 14 7.03 22.49 -8.16
N LEU A 15 7.58 21.56 -8.95
CA LEU A 15 7.66 20.15 -8.61
C LEU A 15 8.61 19.90 -7.43
N LYS A 16 9.71 20.65 -7.35
CA LYS A 16 10.62 20.59 -6.19
C LYS A 16 10.00 21.18 -4.92
N SER A 17 9.19 22.25 -5.03
CA SER A 17 8.50 22.81 -3.87
C SER A 17 7.40 21.88 -3.35
N LEU A 18 6.61 21.24 -4.22
CA LEU A 18 5.61 20.26 -3.86
C LEU A 18 6.22 19.01 -3.18
N GLY A 19 7.39 18.56 -3.65
CA GLY A 19 8.15 17.50 -3.01
C GLY A 19 8.77 17.91 -1.67
N ARG A 20 9.06 19.20 -1.48
CA ARG A 20 9.63 19.74 -0.25
C ARG A 20 8.56 19.97 0.83
N GLU A 21 7.35 20.37 0.46
CA GLU A 21 6.22 20.51 1.39
C GLU A 21 5.79 19.18 2.00
N GLN A 22 5.98 18.05 1.30
CA GLN A 22 5.72 16.71 1.85
C GLN A 22 6.80 16.25 2.86
N THR A 23 8.02 16.81 2.80
CA THR A 23 9.12 16.45 3.72
C THR A 23 9.15 17.29 4.99
N ASP A 24 8.48 18.45 5.04
CA ASP A 24 8.57 19.42 6.13
C ASP A 24 7.37 19.44 7.08
N ALA A 25 6.37 18.56 6.91
CA ALA A 25 5.31 18.39 7.90
C ALA A 25 5.91 17.87 9.21
N PRO A 26 5.63 18.48 10.38
CA PRO A 26 6.13 17.99 11.66
C PRO A 26 5.67 16.52 11.83
N SER A 27 6.63 15.62 11.79
CA SER A 27 6.38 14.19 11.89
C SER A 27 6.31 13.81 13.36
N HIS A 28 5.19 13.22 13.78
CA HIS A 28 5.05 12.58 15.09
C HIS A 28 5.66 11.18 15.11
N LEU A 29 6.28 10.78 14.00
CA LEU A 29 6.88 9.47 13.82
C LEU A 29 8.31 9.48 14.35
N GLU A 30 8.65 8.48 15.17
CA GLU A 30 10.00 8.27 15.67
C GLU A 30 10.81 7.37 14.74
N ALA A 31 12.11 7.61 14.62
CA ALA A 31 12.98 6.71 13.87
C ALA A 31 13.11 5.37 14.61
N LEU A 32 12.94 4.27 13.91
CA LEU A 32 13.21 2.93 14.42
C LEU A 32 14.67 2.57 14.14
N GLU A 33 15.48 2.60 15.18
CA GLU A 33 16.88 2.19 15.11
C GLU A 33 17.09 0.77 15.66
N SER A 34 18.18 0.12 15.27
CA SER A 34 18.64 -1.15 15.85
C SER A 34 17.58 -2.27 15.79
N PHE A 35 17.16 -2.63 14.59
CA PHE A 35 16.16 -3.68 14.37
C PHE A 35 16.73 -4.96 13.71
N GLY A 36 18.04 -5.09 13.57
CA GLY A 36 18.71 -6.27 13.02
C GLY A 36 19.77 -5.94 11.97
N SER A 37 20.09 -6.89 11.09
CA SER A 37 21.14 -6.75 10.08
C SER A 37 20.78 -5.85 8.90
N ASN A 38 19.47 -5.61 8.68
CA ASN A 38 18.93 -4.75 7.65
C ASN A 38 19.50 -4.97 6.23
N PRO A 39 19.41 -6.18 5.68
CA PRO A 39 20.05 -6.51 4.39
C PRO A 39 19.48 -5.73 3.20
N GLY A 40 18.24 -5.22 3.30
CA GLY A 40 17.61 -4.37 2.30
C GLY A 40 17.95 -2.88 2.46
N ALA A 41 18.81 -2.50 3.42
CA ALA A 41 19.26 -1.13 3.66
C ALA A 41 18.12 -0.10 3.75
N LEU A 42 16.97 -0.47 4.34
CA LEU A 42 15.80 0.39 4.52
C LEU A 42 15.94 1.26 5.79
N ALA A 43 15.33 2.44 5.78
CA ALA A 43 14.99 3.18 6.99
C ALA A 43 13.63 2.74 7.52
N ALA A 44 13.30 3.12 8.76
CA ALA A 44 11.98 2.88 9.32
C ALA A 44 11.58 3.97 10.31
N LYS A 45 10.28 4.21 10.38
CA LYS A 45 9.65 5.04 11.40
C LYS A 45 8.57 4.26 12.12
N VAL A 46 8.28 4.65 13.34
CA VAL A 46 7.24 4.05 14.19
C VAL A 46 6.39 5.14 14.81
N TYR A 47 5.10 4.86 14.92
CA TYR A 47 4.16 5.62 15.73
C TYR A 47 3.61 4.75 16.84
N VAL A 48 3.75 5.21 18.07
CA VAL A 48 3.22 4.56 19.28
C VAL A 48 2.21 5.51 19.91
N PRO A 49 0.94 5.11 20.04
CA PRO A 49 -0.08 5.95 20.68
C PRO A 49 0.26 6.32 22.11
N SER A 50 -0.19 7.51 22.52
CA SER A 50 -0.02 7.99 23.91
C SER A 50 -0.68 7.06 24.94
N LEU A 51 -1.77 6.39 24.56
CA LEU A 51 -2.48 5.38 25.36
C LEU A 51 -2.48 4.04 24.63
N LEU A 52 -1.43 3.26 24.84
CA LEU A 52 -1.29 1.93 24.28
C LEU A 52 -1.95 0.87 25.20
N PRO A 53 -2.93 0.09 24.70
CA PRO A 53 -3.53 -1.01 25.47
C PRO A 53 -2.53 -2.15 25.67
N LYS A 54 -2.83 -3.06 26.56
CA LYS A 54 -2.10 -4.32 26.66
C LYS A 54 -2.34 -5.15 25.39
N ASN A 55 -1.27 -5.73 24.84
CA ASN A 55 -1.29 -6.53 23.61
C ASN A 55 -1.93 -5.78 22.41
N PRO A 56 -1.39 -4.60 22.03
CA PRO A 56 -1.94 -3.83 20.91
C PRO A 56 -1.75 -4.56 19.58
N GLY A 57 -2.51 -4.17 18.55
CA GLY A 57 -2.23 -4.56 17.17
C GLY A 57 -1.07 -3.76 16.57
N LEU A 58 -0.53 -4.22 15.45
CA LEU A 58 0.48 -3.54 14.63
C LEU A 58 0.01 -3.46 13.19
N VAL A 59 0.14 -2.28 12.59
CA VAL A 59 -0.02 -2.10 11.14
C VAL A 59 1.32 -1.67 10.54
N VAL A 60 1.80 -2.43 9.56
CA VAL A 60 2.95 -2.08 8.72
C VAL A 60 2.45 -1.33 7.50
N VAL A 61 2.97 -0.12 7.25
CA VAL A 61 2.48 0.77 6.20
C VAL A 61 3.59 1.08 5.21
N LEU A 62 3.40 0.68 3.95
CA LEU A 62 4.41 0.75 2.88
C LEU A 62 4.00 1.79 1.84
N HIS A 63 4.78 2.88 1.74
CA HIS A 63 4.53 3.98 0.80
C HIS A 63 4.76 3.56 -0.66
N GLY A 64 4.21 4.34 -1.61
CA GLY A 64 4.48 4.21 -3.04
C GLY A 64 5.81 4.86 -3.46
N CYS A 65 6.17 4.70 -4.73
CA CYS A 65 7.34 5.39 -5.31
C CYS A 65 7.25 6.90 -5.11
N THR A 66 8.40 7.56 -4.93
CA THR A 66 8.56 9.01 -4.73
C THR A 66 7.99 9.57 -3.42
N GLN A 67 7.37 8.75 -2.60
CA GLN A 67 6.82 9.14 -1.31
C GLN A 67 7.82 8.84 -0.18
N THR A 68 7.50 9.34 1.02
CA THR A 68 8.20 9.07 2.29
C THR A 68 7.23 8.46 3.28
N ALA A 69 7.74 7.82 4.34
CA ALA A 69 6.93 7.30 5.43
C ALA A 69 6.02 8.39 6.04
N SER A 70 6.59 9.56 6.34
CA SER A 70 5.84 10.67 6.94
C SER A 70 4.79 11.27 5.99
N GLY A 71 5.12 11.45 4.71
CA GLY A 71 4.19 12.00 3.72
C GLY A 71 3.02 11.04 3.46
N TYR A 72 3.29 9.74 3.42
CA TYR A 72 2.26 8.74 3.21
C TYR A 72 1.35 8.59 4.44
N ASP A 73 1.93 8.60 5.66
CA ASP A 73 1.17 8.60 6.90
C ASP A 73 0.27 9.83 7.04
N HIS A 74 0.83 11.03 6.77
CA HIS A 74 0.07 12.28 6.81
C HIS A 74 -1.17 12.24 5.90
N GLY A 75 -1.04 11.64 4.72
CA GLY A 75 -2.14 11.53 3.77
C GLY A 75 -3.14 10.44 4.10
N THR A 76 -2.66 9.27 4.52
CA THR A 76 -3.51 8.11 4.83
C THR A 76 -4.08 8.12 6.25
N GLY A 77 -3.53 8.93 7.16
CA GLY A 77 -4.03 9.10 8.52
C GLY A 77 -3.82 7.91 9.45
N TRP A 78 -2.92 6.96 9.13
CA TRP A 78 -2.71 5.77 9.93
C TRP A 78 -2.32 6.08 11.38
N SER A 79 -1.39 7.03 11.61
CA SER A 79 -0.98 7.42 12.96
C SER A 79 -2.10 8.08 13.76
N LYS A 80 -2.93 8.91 13.12
CA LYS A 80 -4.10 9.53 13.76
C LYS A 80 -5.15 8.49 14.14
N LEU A 81 -5.39 7.51 13.26
CA LEU A 81 -6.30 6.40 13.57
C LEU A 81 -5.74 5.52 14.70
N ALA A 82 -4.43 5.28 14.70
CA ALA A 82 -3.73 4.54 15.73
C ALA A 82 -3.82 5.22 17.10
N GLU A 83 -3.65 6.54 17.17
CA GLU A 83 -3.81 7.32 18.41
C GLU A 83 -5.20 7.13 19.03
N ARG A 84 -6.25 7.15 18.21
CA ARG A 84 -7.62 7.01 18.71
C ARG A 84 -7.97 5.59 19.14
N HIS A 85 -7.43 4.59 18.44
CA HIS A 85 -7.83 3.21 18.62
C HIS A 85 -6.81 2.33 19.35
N GLY A 86 -5.60 2.82 19.59
CA GLY A 86 -4.58 2.16 20.40
C GLY A 86 -3.93 0.96 19.71
N PHE A 87 -3.37 1.16 18.53
CA PHE A 87 -2.50 0.19 17.86
C PHE A 87 -1.22 0.87 17.37
N VAL A 88 -0.15 0.12 17.19
CA VAL A 88 1.15 0.63 16.73
C VAL A 88 1.19 0.70 15.21
N VAL A 89 1.88 1.70 14.65
CA VAL A 89 2.13 1.78 13.20
C VAL A 89 3.63 1.73 12.95
N LEU A 90 4.06 0.82 12.10
CA LEU A 90 5.43 0.71 11.60
C LEU A 90 5.46 1.14 10.14
N LEU A 91 6.34 2.06 9.80
CA LEU A 91 6.47 2.62 8.45
C LEU A 91 7.90 2.40 7.93
N PRO A 92 8.18 1.25 7.32
CA PRO A 92 9.40 1.06 6.54
C PRO A 92 9.52 2.13 5.45
N GLU A 93 10.72 2.65 5.24
CA GLU A 93 10.98 3.72 4.28
C GLU A 93 12.14 3.36 3.38
N GLN A 94 11.90 3.50 2.07
CA GLN A 94 12.94 3.34 1.06
C GLN A 94 13.90 4.52 1.06
N VAL A 95 15.17 4.28 0.82
CA VAL A 95 16.20 5.33 0.74
C VAL A 95 16.71 5.52 -0.68
N ARG A 96 17.07 6.75 -1.05
CA ARG A 96 17.53 7.07 -2.42
C ARG A 96 18.79 6.34 -2.83
N ALA A 97 19.67 6.01 -1.89
CA ALA A 97 20.86 5.22 -2.15
C ALA A 97 20.55 3.79 -2.64
N ASN A 98 19.39 3.27 -2.25
CA ASN A 98 18.89 1.93 -2.58
C ASN A 98 18.04 1.94 -3.86
N ASN A 99 17.17 2.95 -3.98
CA ASN A 99 16.35 3.17 -5.16
C ASN A 99 16.13 4.67 -5.37
N GLY A 100 16.61 5.22 -6.50
CA GLY A 100 16.57 6.66 -6.80
C GLY A 100 15.16 7.25 -6.83
N ASN A 101 14.14 6.42 -7.08
CA ASN A 101 12.73 6.81 -7.09
C ASN A 101 12.00 6.45 -5.79
N LEU A 102 12.71 6.01 -4.75
CA LEU A 102 12.14 5.57 -3.49
C LEU A 102 11.09 4.46 -3.65
N CYS A 103 11.19 3.63 -4.70
CA CYS A 103 10.33 2.45 -4.85
C CYS A 103 10.89 1.30 -4.02
N PHE A 104 10.07 0.57 -3.29
CA PHE A 104 10.48 -0.77 -2.83
C PHE A 104 10.83 -1.64 -4.04
N ASN A 105 11.89 -2.42 -3.93
CA ASN A 105 12.44 -3.23 -5.03
C ASN A 105 11.66 -4.55 -5.23
N TRP A 106 10.34 -4.47 -5.27
CA TRP A 106 9.41 -5.61 -5.41
C TRP A 106 9.66 -6.49 -6.65
N PHE A 107 10.42 -5.98 -7.61
CA PHE A 107 10.74 -6.64 -8.87
C PHE A 107 12.10 -7.36 -8.87
N LEU A 108 12.87 -7.24 -7.78
CA LEU A 108 14.16 -7.89 -7.63
C LEU A 108 14.07 -9.13 -6.72
N PRO A 109 14.39 -10.34 -7.22
CA PRO A 109 14.32 -11.55 -6.40
C PRO A 109 15.18 -11.52 -5.13
N GLY A 110 16.28 -10.76 -5.13
CA GLY A 110 17.13 -10.56 -3.94
C GLY A 110 16.45 -9.77 -2.81
N ASP A 111 15.45 -8.94 -3.14
CA ASP A 111 14.73 -8.11 -2.20
C ASP A 111 13.36 -8.69 -1.78
N THR A 112 12.87 -9.70 -2.54
CA THR A 112 11.53 -10.25 -2.36
C THR A 112 11.50 -11.68 -1.84
N ARG A 113 12.64 -12.36 -1.70
CA ARG A 113 12.69 -13.72 -1.14
C ARG A 113 12.73 -13.69 0.38
N ARG A 114 12.13 -14.72 0.99
CA ARG A 114 12.22 -14.95 2.42
C ARG A 114 13.69 -15.02 2.89
N GLY A 115 14.02 -14.28 3.95
CA GLY A 115 15.37 -14.24 4.52
C GLY A 115 16.37 -13.35 3.77
N GLN A 116 15.93 -12.57 2.78
CA GLN A 116 16.81 -11.74 1.94
C GLN A 116 16.27 -10.32 1.79
N GLY A 117 17.16 -9.38 1.53
CA GLY A 117 16.91 -8.02 1.08
C GLY A 117 15.86 -7.24 1.88
N GLU A 118 15.01 -6.50 1.17
CA GLU A 118 14.00 -5.62 1.77
C GLU A 118 12.94 -6.41 2.57
N ALA A 119 12.48 -7.56 2.06
CA ALA A 119 11.50 -8.37 2.76
C ALA A 119 12.02 -8.85 4.13
N HIS A 120 13.31 -9.22 4.22
CA HIS A 120 13.92 -9.61 5.49
C HIS A 120 14.11 -8.41 6.44
N SER A 121 14.50 -7.25 5.91
CA SER A 121 14.60 -6.02 6.71
C SER A 121 13.27 -5.64 7.34
N ILE A 122 12.17 -5.67 6.57
CA ILE A 122 10.81 -5.39 7.08
C ILE A 122 10.44 -6.43 8.15
N ARG A 123 10.77 -7.71 7.95
CA ARG A 123 10.54 -8.76 8.95
C ARG A 123 11.26 -8.48 10.27
N GLN A 124 12.53 -8.03 10.22
CA GLN A 124 13.31 -7.64 11.40
C GLN A 124 12.73 -6.41 12.12
N MET A 125 12.26 -5.40 11.36
CA MET A 125 11.57 -4.24 11.91
C MET A 125 10.32 -4.66 12.69
N ILE A 126 9.51 -5.57 12.13
CA ILE A 126 8.31 -6.11 12.80
C ILE A 126 8.69 -6.80 14.11
N GLU A 127 9.71 -7.66 14.12
CA GLU A 127 10.18 -8.34 15.35
C GLU A 127 10.59 -7.35 16.42
N ALA A 128 11.34 -6.31 16.05
CA ALA A 128 11.79 -5.29 16.98
C ALA A 128 10.60 -4.53 17.60
N VAL A 129 9.60 -4.15 16.79
CA VAL A 129 8.40 -3.44 17.26
C VAL A 129 7.53 -4.33 18.15
N VAL A 130 7.29 -5.59 17.72
CA VAL A 130 6.52 -6.57 18.50
C VAL A 130 7.13 -6.77 19.88
N SER A 131 8.45 -6.94 19.95
CA SER A 131 9.18 -7.14 21.20
C SER A 131 9.19 -5.90 22.08
N ARG A 132 9.41 -4.71 21.50
CA ARG A 132 9.54 -3.43 22.27
C ARG A 132 8.22 -2.96 22.88
N HIS A 133 7.11 -3.18 22.15
CA HIS A 133 5.82 -2.59 22.52
C HIS A 133 4.78 -3.63 22.97
N GLY A 134 5.18 -4.91 23.11
CA GLY A 134 4.28 -5.98 23.56
C GLY A 134 3.10 -6.21 22.62
N VAL A 135 3.33 -6.05 21.31
CA VAL A 135 2.31 -6.25 20.27
C VAL A 135 1.82 -7.71 20.30
N ASP A 136 0.51 -7.90 20.14
CA ASP A 136 -0.06 -9.22 19.92
C ASP A 136 0.41 -9.80 18.57
N PRO A 137 1.19 -10.87 18.55
CA PRO A 137 1.71 -11.44 17.31
C PRO A 137 0.62 -11.98 16.37
N LEU A 138 -0.60 -12.18 16.86
CA LEU A 138 -1.75 -12.59 16.07
C LEU A 138 -2.52 -11.40 15.47
N ARG A 139 -2.08 -10.17 15.74
CA ARG A 139 -2.73 -8.92 15.29
C ARG A 139 -1.76 -8.01 14.56
N VAL A 140 -0.95 -8.60 13.68
CA VAL A 140 -0.02 -7.87 12.78
C VAL A 140 -0.61 -7.84 11.37
N TYR A 141 -0.64 -6.65 10.78
CA TYR A 141 -1.24 -6.38 9.48
C TYR A 141 -0.28 -5.57 8.60
N VAL A 142 -0.49 -5.60 7.28
CA VAL A 142 0.30 -4.79 6.33
C VAL A 142 -0.61 -4.09 5.32
N SER A 143 -0.31 -2.84 5.01
CA SER A 143 -0.96 -2.08 3.94
C SER A 143 0.11 -1.40 3.08
N GLY A 144 -0.14 -1.24 1.78
CA GLY A 144 0.80 -0.52 0.93
C GLY A 144 0.22 -0.12 -0.41
N LEU A 145 0.80 0.96 -0.98
CA LEU A 145 0.44 1.53 -2.28
C LEU A 145 1.46 1.17 -3.35
N SER A 146 1.04 0.75 -4.54
CA SER A 146 1.89 0.62 -5.74
C SER A 146 3.10 -0.30 -5.50
N ALA A 147 4.33 0.19 -5.55
CA ALA A 147 5.52 -0.56 -5.14
C ALA A 147 5.42 -1.05 -3.68
N GLY A 148 4.87 -0.24 -2.76
CA GLY A 148 4.55 -0.65 -1.39
C GLY A 148 3.43 -1.70 -1.34
N GLY A 149 2.45 -1.63 -2.24
CA GLY A 149 1.40 -2.65 -2.39
C GLY A 149 1.95 -3.99 -2.88
N ALA A 150 2.87 -3.96 -3.85
CA ALA A 150 3.57 -5.15 -4.31
C ALA A 150 4.49 -5.74 -3.22
N MET A 151 5.16 -4.89 -2.43
CA MET A 151 5.95 -5.32 -1.28
C MET A 151 5.06 -5.84 -0.15
N ALA A 152 3.87 -5.27 0.09
CA ALA A 152 2.88 -5.82 1.02
C ALA A 152 2.46 -7.24 0.61
N ASN A 153 2.17 -7.45 -0.68
CA ASN A 153 1.89 -8.79 -1.21
C ASN A 153 3.09 -9.74 -1.04
N THR A 154 4.32 -9.26 -1.25
CA THR A 154 5.55 -9.99 -0.99
C THR A 154 5.66 -10.43 0.47
N MET A 155 5.40 -9.52 1.41
CA MET A 155 5.45 -9.82 2.84
C MET A 155 4.41 -10.88 3.24
N LEU A 156 3.17 -10.75 2.74
CA LEU A 156 2.11 -11.75 2.97
C LEU A 156 2.45 -13.12 2.39
N ALA A 157 3.13 -13.16 1.24
CA ALA A 157 3.53 -14.40 0.58
C ALA A 157 4.72 -15.09 1.27
N THR A 158 5.73 -14.31 1.67
CA THR A 158 7.00 -14.84 2.19
C THR A 158 7.01 -15.06 3.69
N TYR A 159 6.18 -14.34 4.44
CA TYR A 159 6.03 -14.44 5.90
C TYR A 159 4.55 -14.54 6.33
N PRO A 160 3.76 -15.45 5.73
CA PRO A 160 2.33 -15.55 6.02
C PRO A 160 2.02 -15.83 7.49
N GLU A 161 2.94 -16.46 8.23
CA GLU A 161 2.81 -16.72 9.66
C GLU A 161 2.89 -15.46 10.54
N VAL A 162 3.38 -14.36 9.98
CA VAL A 162 3.53 -13.09 10.70
C VAL A 162 2.26 -12.27 10.67
N PHE A 163 1.47 -12.40 9.61
CA PHE A 163 0.36 -11.49 9.34
C PHE A 163 -1.01 -12.17 9.52
N ALA A 164 -1.92 -11.46 10.19
CA ALA A 164 -3.33 -11.83 10.22
C ALA A 164 -4.07 -11.39 8.93
N GLY A 165 -3.60 -10.34 8.28
CA GLY A 165 -4.17 -9.86 7.02
C GLY A 165 -3.38 -8.71 6.41
N GLY A 166 -3.77 -8.32 5.18
CA GLY A 166 -3.17 -7.17 4.50
C GLY A 166 -4.08 -6.49 3.48
N ALA A 167 -3.73 -5.25 3.14
CA ALA A 167 -4.38 -4.43 2.13
C ALA A 167 -3.38 -4.07 1.02
N ILE A 168 -3.67 -4.50 -0.19
CA ILE A 168 -2.84 -4.30 -1.38
C ILE A 168 -3.52 -3.25 -2.26
N ILE A 169 -2.97 -2.03 -2.29
CA ILE A 169 -3.56 -0.89 -2.99
C ILE A 169 -2.77 -0.66 -4.27
N ALA A 170 -3.41 -0.78 -5.44
CA ALA A 170 -2.80 -0.62 -6.76
C ALA A 170 -1.45 -1.37 -6.87
N GLY A 171 -1.39 -2.58 -6.30
CA GLY A 171 -0.18 -3.40 -6.21
C GLY A 171 -0.08 -4.43 -7.33
N LEU A 172 0.90 -5.35 -7.20
CA LEU A 172 1.17 -6.40 -8.19
C LEU A 172 1.24 -7.78 -7.53
N PRO A 173 1.00 -8.87 -8.30
CA PRO A 173 1.13 -10.23 -7.81
C PRO A 173 2.58 -10.54 -7.40
N TYR A 174 2.76 -11.38 -6.39
CA TYR A 174 4.07 -11.82 -5.94
C TYR A 174 4.78 -12.71 -6.99
N GLY A 175 6.07 -12.44 -7.19
CA GLY A 175 6.95 -13.30 -7.99
C GLY A 175 6.71 -13.26 -9.51
N VAL A 176 6.08 -12.20 -10.04
CA VAL A 176 5.73 -12.11 -11.47
C VAL A 176 6.84 -11.53 -12.34
N THR A 177 7.92 -11.04 -11.75
CA THR A 177 9.04 -10.42 -12.46
C THR A 177 10.36 -10.70 -11.76
N SER A 178 11.45 -10.58 -12.51
CA SER A 178 12.83 -10.68 -12.03
C SER A 178 13.73 -9.56 -12.57
N THR A 179 13.18 -8.72 -13.44
CA THR A 179 13.91 -7.61 -14.09
C THR A 179 13.07 -6.35 -14.16
N VAL A 180 13.73 -5.20 -14.28
CA VAL A 180 13.06 -3.90 -14.44
C VAL A 180 12.18 -3.82 -15.69
N PRO A 181 12.62 -4.24 -16.90
CA PRO A 181 11.75 -4.24 -18.08
C PRO A 181 10.49 -5.09 -17.90
N GLU A 182 10.61 -6.30 -17.32
CA GLU A 182 9.45 -7.13 -17.01
C GLU A 182 8.51 -6.43 -16.03
N ALA A 183 9.03 -5.69 -15.05
CA ALA A 183 8.19 -4.97 -14.09
C ALA A 183 7.26 -3.98 -14.79
N PHE A 184 7.75 -3.22 -15.79
CA PHE A 184 6.92 -2.31 -16.58
C PHE A 184 5.84 -3.04 -17.39
N ASP A 185 6.17 -4.18 -18.00
CA ASP A 185 5.19 -4.97 -18.71
C ASP A 185 4.08 -5.48 -17.76
N ARG A 186 4.47 -5.98 -16.57
CA ARG A 186 3.50 -6.42 -15.56
C ARG A 186 2.63 -5.28 -15.05
N MET A 187 3.20 -4.11 -14.79
CA MET A 187 2.43 -2.91 -14.41
C MET A 187 1.33 -2.61 -15.44
N ARG A 188 1.63 -2.72 -16.73
CA ARG A 188 0.66 -2.54 -17.83
C ARG A 188 -0.30 -3.72 -18.01
N GLY A 189 -0.18 -4.77 -17.21
CA GLY A 189 -0.98 -5.99 -17.34
C GLY A 189 -0.49 -6.97 -18.41
N HIS A 190 0.67 -6.71 -19.04
CA HIS A 190 1.19 -7.56 -20.10
C HIS A 190 1.99 -8.74 -19.55
N GLY A 191 1.79 -9.93 -20.13
CA GLY A 191 2.56 -11.12 -19.82
C GLY A 191 2.37 -11.63 -18.39
N LEU A 192 1.26 -11.31 -17.74
CA LEU A 192 0.91 -11.87 -16.42
C LEU A 192 0.79 -13.40 -16.55
N PRO A 193 1.38 -14.17 -15.61
CA PRO A 193 1.26 -15.62 -15.62
C PRO A 193 -0.19 -16.08 -15.43
N ALA A 194 -0.52 -17.25 -15.96
CA ALA A 194 -1.81 -17.89 -15.71
C ALA A 194 -2.02 -18.23 -14.22
N PRO A 195 -3.29 -18.28 -13.74
CA PRO A 195 -3.60 -18.50 -12.32
C PRO A 195 -2.87 -19.69 -11.67
N PRO A 196 -2.72 -20.87 -12.29
CA PRO A 196 -1.98 -21.98 -11.67
C PRO A 196 -0.51 -21.65 -11.38
N THR A 197 0.13 -20.86 -12.27
CA THR A 197 1.51 -20.42 -12.08
C THR A 197 1.63 -19.40 -10.95
N LEU A 198 0.69 -18.44 -10.87
CA LEU A 198 0.61 -17.45 -9.78
C LEU A 198 0.47 -18.16 -8.42
N GLN A 199 -0.44 -19.13 -8.35
CA GLN A 199 -0.71 -19.92 -7.16
C GLN A 199 0.49 -20.78 -6.72
N SER A 200 1.17 -21.40 -7.69
CA SER A 200 2.40 -22.17 -7.43
C SER A 200 3.50 -21.29 -6.87
N ARG A 201 3.71 -20.09 -7.41
CA ARG A 201 4.70 -19.12 -6.93
C ARG A 201 4.40 -18.67 -5.50
N LEU A 202 3.13 -18.40 -5.18
CA LEU A 202 2.72 -18.05 -3.82
C LEU A 202 3.02 -19.17 -2.83
N ARG A 203 2.63 -20.42 -3.15
CA ARG A 203 2.89 -21.60 -2.30
C ARG A 203 4.39 -21.85 -2.11
N ALA A 204 5.22 -21.59 -3.13
CA ALA A 204 6.66 -21.77 -3.08
C ALA A 204 7.41 -20.67 -2.30
N ALA A 205 6.74 -19.56 -1.95
CA ALA A 205 7.35 -18.42 -1.27
C ALA A 205 7.77 -18.74 0.18
N SER A 206 7.11 -19.72 0.80
CA SER A 206 7.40 -20.16 2.17
C SER A 206 7.00 -21.63 2.36
N THR A 207 7.38 -22.21 3.50
CA THR A 207 6.95 -23.58 3.92
C THR A 207 5.64 -23.57 4.69
N HIS A 208 4.94 -22.45 4.76
CA HIS A 208 3.71 -22.28 5.52
C HIS A 208 2.56 -23.13 4.95
N GLN A 209 1.80 -23.76 5.83
CA GLN A 209 0.67 -24.61 5.46
C GLN A 209 -0.69 -24.02 5.84
N GLY A 210 -0.70 -22.79 6.40
CA GLY A 210 -1.89 -22.07 6.88
C GLY A 210 -2.02 -22.07 8.40
N PRO A 211 -2.96 -21.29 8.95
CA PRO A 211 -3.92 -20.43 8.23
C PRO A 211 -3.26 -19.26 7.51
N TRP A 212 -3.76 -18.96 6.32
CA TRP A 212 -3.25 -17.85 5.51
C TRP A 212 -3.85 -16.50 5.92
N PRO A 213 -3.10 -15.39 5.78
CA PRO A 213 -3.60 -14.04 6.09
C PRO A 213 -4.75 -13.66 5.14
N THR A 214 -5.72 -12.88 5.64
CA THR A 214 -6.77 -12.30 4.78
C THR A 214 -6.18 -11.21 3.89
N VAL A 215 -6.74 -11.04 2.68
CA VAL A 215 -6.24 -10.07 1.71
C VAL A 215 -7.37 -9.18 1.22
N SER A 216 -7.18 -7.85 1.28
CA SER A 216 -8.02 -6.90 0.55
C SER A 216 -7.22 -6.27 -0.58
N VAL A 217 -7.81 -6.22 -1.77
CA VAL A 217 -7.22 -5.63 -2.99
C VAL A 217 -8.02 -4.38 -3.34
N TRP A 218 -7.32 -3.26 -3.57
CA TRP A 218 -7.93 -1.97 -3.87
C TRP A 218 -7.42 -1.46 -5.21
N GLN A 219 -8.30 -1.16 -6.16
CA GLN A 219 -7.91 -0.78 -7.51
C GLN A 219 -8.83 0.29 -8.09
N GLY A 220 -8.23 1.33 -8.65
CA GLY A 220 -8.94 2.34 -9.44
C GLY A 220 -9.23 1.84 -10.85
N THR A 221 -10.47 2.02 -11.34
CA THR A 221 -10.86 1.59 -12.69
C THR A 221 -10.22 2.41 -13.82
N GLN A 222 -9.62 3.56 -13.50
CA GLN A 222 -8.91 4.43 -14.44
C GLN A 222 -7.40 4.49 -14.16
N ASP A 223 -6.87 3.52 -13.40
CA ASP A 223 -5.44 3.41 -13.15
C ASP A 223 -4.70 3.00 -14.44
N LYS A 224 -3.89 3.95 -14.96
CA LYS A 224 -3.06 3.75 -16.16
C LYS A 224 -1.61 3.37 -15.82
N THR A 225 -1.24 3.41 -14.54
CA THR A 225 0.10 3.07 -14.07
C THR A 225 0.20 1.58 -13.73
N VAL A 226 -0.76 1.08 -12.95
CA VAL A 226 -0.91 -0.35 -12.64
C VAL A 226 -2.29 -0.79 -13.11
N ALA A 227 -2.32 -1.52 -14.23
CA ALA A 227 -3.55 -1.96 -14.87
C ALA A 227 -4.38 -2.88 -13.96
N GLU A 228 -5.71 -2.76 -14.03
CA GLU A 228 -6.68 -3.54 -13.23
C GLU A 228 -6.45 -5.07 -13.34
N ALA A 229 -5.88 -5.54 -14.44
CA ALA A 229 -5.48 -6.94 -14.60
C ALA A 229 -4.56 -7.46 -13.50
N ASN A 230 -3.77 -6.57 -12.85
CA ASN A 230 -2.94 -6.94 -11.71
C ASN A 230 -3.79 -7.24 -10.47
N ALA A 231 -4.86 -6.49 -10.21
CA ALA A 231 -5.78 -6.77 -9.13
C ALA A 231 -6.43 -8.15 -9.28
N GLN A 232 -6.91 -8.47 -10.49
CA GLN A 232 -7.45 -9.80 -10.79
C GLN A 232 -6.39 -10.90 -10.60
N ALA A 233 -5.15 -10.67 -11.05
CA ALA A 233 -4.07 -11.62 -10.89
C ALA A 233 -3.68 -11.85 -9.40
N ILE A 234 -3.76 -10.81 -8.54
CA ILE A 234 -3.60 -10.95 -7.08
C ILE A 234 -4.72 -11.81 -6.51
N ILE A 235 -5.98 -11.55 -6.87
CA ILE A 235 -7.11 -12.34 -6.42
C ILE A 235 -6.92 -13.81 -6.83
N ASP A 236 -6.60 -14.09 -8.09
CA ASP A 236 -6.34 -15.43 -8.61
C ASP A 236 -5.18 -16.12 -7.90
N GLN A 237 -4.13 -15.37 -7.54
CA GLN A 237 -2.99 -15.87 -6.79
C GLN A 237 -3.39 -16.37 -5.39
N TRP A 238 -4.23 -15.61 -4.66
CA TRP A 238 -4.62 -15.93 -3.28
C TRP A 238 -5.76 -16.95 -3.16
N ARG A 239 -6.61 -17.10 -4.19
CA ARG A 239 -7.76 -18.02 -4.12
C ARG A 239 -7.38 -19.46 -3.78
N ALA A 240 -6.28 -19.96 -4.33
CA ALA A 240 -5.89 -21.36 -4.11
C ALA A 240 -5.41 -21.68 -2.69
N VAL A 241 -4.85 -20.70 -1.97
CA VAL A 241 -4.40 -20.92 -0.58
C VAL A 241 -5.55 -20.77 0.42
N HIS A 242 -6.61 -20.06 0.02
CA HIS A 242 -7.84 -19.92 0.79
C HIS A 242 -8.91 -20.95 0.44
N ASP A 243 -8.68 -21.76 -0.60
CA ASP A 243 -9.62 -22.76 -1.10
C ASP A 243 -10.99 -22.13 -1.43
N VAL A 244 -10.96 -21.03 -2.19
CA VAL A 244 -12.15 -20.30 -2.62
C VAL A 244 -12.35 -20.34 -4.12
N ASP A 245 -13.60 -20.40 -4.56
CA ASP A 245 -13.99 -20.48 -5.96
C ASP A 245 -13.65 -19.21 -6.75
N ALA A 246 -13.76 -19.31 -8.09
CA ALA A 246 -13.66 -18.15 -8.96
C ALA A 246 -14.82 -17.17 -8.73
N ARG A 247 -16.02 -17.70 -8.45
CA ARG A 247 -17.21 -16.90 -8.17
C ARG A 247 -17.17 -16.37 -6.74
N PRO A 248 -17.38 -15.06 -6.53
CA PRO A 248 -17.45 -14.48 -5.20
C PRO A 248 -18.74 -14.91 -4.47
N ASP A 249 -18.68 -14.90 -3.14
CA ASP A 249 -19.83 -15.16 -2.27
C ASP A 249 -20.74 -13.95 -2.14
N LEU A 250 -20.20 -12.73 -2.25
CA LEU A 250 -20.91 -11.49 -2.06
C LEU A 250 -20.39 -10.41 -2.99
N SER A 251 -21.31 -9.64 -3.57
CA SER A 251 -21.01 -8.37 -4.24
C SER A 251 -21.98 -7.33 -3.71
N GLU A 252 -21.46 -6.19 -3.26
CA GLU A 252 -22.23 -5.13 -2.63
C GLU A 252 -21.63 -3.74 -2.94
N THR A 253 -22.34 -2.69 -2.58
CA THR A 253 -21.84 -1.31 -2.65
C THR A 253 -21.51 -0.83 -1.25
N VAL A 254 -20.30 -0.31 -1.07
CA VAL A 254 -19.78 0.26 0.19
C VAL A 254 -19.28 1.68 -0.10
N ASP A 255 -19.82 2.69 0.57
CA ASP A 255 -19.49 4.11 0.36
C ASP A 255 -19.51 4.52 -1.14
N GLY A 256 -20.48 3.98 -1.89
CA GLY A 256 -20.65 4.24 -3.32
C GLY A 256 -19.72 3.46 -4.25
N GLN A 257 -18.84 2.61 -3.73
CA GLN A 257 -17.89 1.81 -4.49
C GLN A 257 -18.24 0.32 -4.48
N SER A 258 -17.83 -0.40 -5.52
CA SER A 258 -18.07 -1.84 -5.61
C SER A 258 -17.13 -2.61 -4.70
N ARG A 259 -17.69 -3.51 -3.89
CA ARG A 259 -16.94 -4.46 -3.08
C ARG A 259 -17.37 -5.88 -3.39
N THR A 260 -16.39 -6.76 -3.61
CA THR A 260 -16.59 -8.19 -3.86
C THR A 260 -15.84 -8.99 -2.80
N VAL A 261 -16.45 -10.08 -2.30
CA VAL A 261 -15.93 -10.86 -1.17
C VAL A 261 -15.95 -12.34 -1.48
N TRP A 262 -14.85 -13.03 -1.18
CA TRP A 262 -14.74 -14.49 -1.14
C TRP A 262 -14.55 -14.95 0.31
N LYS A 263 -15.34 -15.91 0.72
CA LYS A 263 -15.29 -16.49 2.07
C LYS A 263 -14.66 -17.87 2.04
N ASP A 264 -13.79 -18.12 3.00
CA ASP A 264 -13.22 -19.45 3.19
C ASP A 264 -14.29 -20.42 3.76
N VAL A 265 -13.94 -21.70 3.87
CA VAL A 265 -14.81 -22.76 4.38
C VAL A 265 -15.34 -22.54 5.81
N ARG A 266 -14.73 -21.60 6.55
CA ARG A 266 -15.16 -21.18 7.89
C ARG A 266 -16.06 -19.94 7.86
N GLY A 267 -16.40 -19.42 6.68
CA GLY A 267 -17.17 -18.20 6.49
C GLY A 267 -16.40 -16.91 6.76
N ARG A 268 -15.07 -16.96 6.96
CA ARG A 268 -14.21 -15.80 7.12
C ARG A 268 -14.02 -15.12 5.76
N ARG A 269 -14.09 -13.80 5.69
CA ARG A 269 -13.77 -13.01 4.49
C ARG A 269 -12.29 -13.17 4.19
N ALA A 270 -11.94 -14.10 3.31
CA ALA A 270 -10.57 -14.45 2.99
C ALA A 270 -9.95 -13.47 2.00
N ILE A 271 -10.74 -13.08 0.99
CA ILE A 271 -10.34 -12.10 -0.04
C ILE A 271 -11.46 -11.08 -0.19
N GLU A 272 -11.09 -9.80 -0.24
CA GLU A 272 -11.96 -8.68 -0.55
C GLU A 272 -11.38 -7.91 -1.74
N TYR A 273 -12.23 -7.48 -2.67
CA TYR A 273 -11.83 -6.62 -3.78
C TYR A 273 -12.68 -5.37 -3.80
N TYR A 274 -12.04 -4.21 -3.72
CA TYR A 274 -12.66 -2.90 -3.86
C TYR A 274 -12.28 -2.32 -5.23
N SER A 275 -13.27 -2.19 -6.11
CA SER A 275 -13.14 -1.53 -7.41
C SER A 275 -13.65 -0.10 -7.29
N ILE A 276 -12.73 0.87 -7.41
CA ILE A 276 -13.00 2.29 -7.17
C ILE A 276 -13.27 2.99 -8.50
N ALA A 277 -14.54 3.31 -8.74
CA ALA A 277 -15.00 3.87 -10.00
C ALA A 277 -14.35 5.22 -10.32
N GLY A 278 -13.77 5.36 -11.51
CA GLY A 278 -13.16 6.60 -11.99
C GLY A 278 -11.84 6.98 -11.33
N MET A 279 -11.36 6.23 -10.35
CA MET A 279 -10.10 6.52 -9.66
C MET A 279 -8.89 6.15 -10.52
N GLY A 280 -7.89 7.04 -10.56
CA GLY A 280 -6.57 6.79 -11.15
C GLY A 280 -5.64 6.02 -10.20
N HIS A 281 -4.31 6.15 -10.42
CA HIS A 281 -3.31 5.48 -9.59
C HIS A 281 -3.14 6.17 -8.24
N GLY A 282 -3.46 5.49 -7.13
CA GLY A 282 -3.32 6.06 -5.79
C GLY A 282 -4.06 5.27 -4.71
N THR A 283 -3.97 5.79 -3.49
CA THR A 283 -4.70 5.30 -2.32
C THR A 283 -6.04 6.01 -2.22
N PRO A 284 -7.17 5.28 -2.16
CA PRO A 284 -8.46 5.89 -1.93
C PRO A 284 -8.58 6.38 -0.49
N ILE A 285 -8.95 7.66 -0.32
CA ILE A 285 -9.15 8.34 0.95
C ILE A 285 -10.50 9.05 1.01
N ASP A 286 -10.95 9.35 2.22
CA ASP A 286 -12.10 10.21 2.51
C ASP A 286 -11.73 11.29 3.54
N PRO A 287 -11.21 12.46 3.11
CA PRO A 287 -10.84 13.56 4.01
C PRO A 287 -11.98 14.09 4.89
N ALA A 288 -13.25 13.82 4.53
CA ALA A 288 -14.38 14.20 5.35
C ALA A 288 -14.40 13.46 6.70
N LEU A 289 -13.65 12.37 6.85
CA LEU A 289 -13.46 11.67 8.12
C LEU A 289 -12.48 12.37 9.07
N GLY A 290 -11.76 13.43 8.61
CA GLY A 290 -10.93 14.31 9.42
C GLY A 290 -9.49 13.84 9.67
N ASP A 291 -9.13 12.61 9.30
CA ASP A 291 -7.79 12.07 9.53
C ASP A 291 -6.90 12.14 8.29
N GLU A 292 -7.50 12.00 7.13
CA GLU A 292 -6.83 11.83 5.85
C GLU A 292 -6.67 13.18 5.13
N ASN A 293 -5.64 13.29 4.29
CA ASN A 293 -5.34 14.51 3.55
C ASN A 293 -5.05 14.18 2.08
N ALA A 294 -5.76 14.84 1.16
CA ALA A 294 -5.52 14.69 -0.26
C ALA A 294 -4.13 15.24 -0.64
N ALA A 295 -3.39 14.45 -1.43
CA ALA A 295 -2.05 14.75 -1.91
C ALA A 295 -1.79 13.96 -3.20
N PRO A 296 -0.65 14.14 -3.87
CA PRO A 296 -0.29 13.25 -4.99
C PRO A 296 -0.38 11.78 -4.59
N TYR A 297 -1.16 10.99 -5.34
CA TYR A 297 -1.48 9.57 -5.09
C TYR A 297 -2.32 9.26 -3.84
N LEU A 298 -2.90 10.27 -3.22
CA LEU A 298 -3.85 10.16 -2.12
C LEU A 298 -5.14 10.82 -2.60
N LEU A 299 -6.06 10.00 -3.11
CA LEU A 299 -7.17 10.45 -3.95
C LEU A 299 -8.48 10.48 -3.15
N ASP A 300 -9.06 11.67 -3.02
CA ASP A 300 -10.37 11.85 -2.41
C ASP A 300 -11.46 11.28 -3.33
N VAL A 301 -11.95 10.12 -2.97
CA VAL A 301 -13.00 9.38 -3.71
C VAL A 301 -14.15 8.95 -2.80
N GLY A 302 -14.22 9.51 -1.58
CA GLY A 302 -15.29 9.33 -0.62
C GLY A 302 -15.34 7.94 0.01
N ILE A 303 -14.25 7.19 -0.05
CA ILE A 303 -14.05 5.94 0.67
C ILE A 303 -12.61 5.88 1.19
N SER A 304 -12.43 5.54 2.46
CA SER A 304 -11.12 5.40 3.10
C SER A 304 -10.66 3.95 3.13
N SER A 305 -9.58 3.64 2.39
CA SER A 305 -8.96 2.32 2.47
C SER A 305 -8.34 2.05 3.85
N THR A 306 -7.83 3.08 4.52
CA THR A 306 -7.30 3.02 5.89
C THR A 306 -8.37 2.60 6.89
N LEU A 307 -9.50 3.30 6.91
CA LEU A 307 -10.58 3.02 7.85
C LEU A 307 -11.20 1.64 7.60
N HIS A 308 -11.48 1.30 6.34
CA HIS A 308 -12.07 -0.01 6.00
C HIS A 308 -11.13 -1.18 6.33
N SER A 309 -9.83 -1.03 6.08
CA SER A 309 -8.83 -2.03 6.46
C SER A 309 -8.77 -2.20 7.97
N ALA A 310 -8.63 -1.11 8.73
CA ALA A 310 -8.61 -1.16 10.20
C ALA A 310 -9.89 -1.77 10.79
N LYS A 311 -11.06 -1.46 10.19
CA LYS A 311 -12.35 -2.05 10.57
C LYS A 311 -12.41 -3.54 10.30
N SER A 312 -11.98 -3.99 9.12
CA SER A 312 -11.99 -5.41 8.76
C SER A 312 -11.04 -6.24 9.64
N TRP A 313 -9.98 -5.63 10.13
CA TRP A 313 -8.98 -6.23 11.03
C TRP A 313 -9.38 -6.19 12.52
N GLY A 314 -10.50 -5.57 12.87
CA GLY A 314 -10.94 -5.45 14.26
C GLY A 314 -10.01 -4.57 15.11
N LEU A 315 -9.38 -3.56 14.51
CA LEU A 315 -8.51 -2.60 15.20
C LEU A 315 -9.29 -1.42 15.79
N LEU A 316 -10.53 -1.19 15.34
CA LEU A 316 -11.34 -0.07 15.81
C LEU A 316 -11.98 -0.41 17.16
N ARG A 317 -11.87 0.49 18.13
CA ARG A 317 -12.54 0.39 19.43
C ARG A 317 -13.98 0.85 19.29
N GLU A 318 -14.89 0.15 19.93
CA GLU A 318 -16.31 0.56 20.03
C GLU A 318 -16.44 1.88 20.78
N GLY A 319 -17.41 2.71 20.34
CA GLY A 319 -17.73 3.99 20.98
C GLY A 319 -16.77 5.14 20.64
N VAL A 320 -15.76 4.93 19.80
CA VAL A 320 -14.89 5.98 19.27
C VAL A 320 -15.40 6.40 17.89
N GLU A 321 -16.13 7.50 17.83
CA GLU A 321 -16.64 8.06 16.57
C GLU A 321 -15.52 8.63 15.70
N PRO A 322 -15.63 8.53 14.35
CA PRO A 322 -14.75 9.27 13.44
C PRO A 322 -14.88 10.77 13.71
N LEU A 323 -13.77 11.50 13.68
CA LEU A 323 -13.79 12.97 13.72
C LEU A 323 -14.37 13.47 12.39
N ARG A 324 -15.68 13.63 12.32
CA ARG A 324 -16.27 14.34 11.18
C ARG A 324 -15.76 15.78 11.21
N ALA A 325 -15.07 16.23 10.15
CA ALA A 325 -14.76 17.63 9.98
C ALA A 325 -16.07 18.42 10.14
N LYS A 326 -16.09 19.43 11.02
CA LYS A 326 -17.19 20.41 11.09
C LYS A 326 -17.19 21.19 9.77
N GLY A 327 -17.78 20.62 8.74
CA GLY A 327 -17.97 21.25 7.45
C GLY A 327 -19.38 21.77 7.38
N ASP A 328 -19.52 23.03 7.01
CA ASP A 328 -20.77 23.66 6.63
C ASP A 328 -21.56 22.72 5.69
N GLY A 329 -22.88 22.62 5.96
CA GLY A 329 -23.82 21.79 5.22
C GLY A 329 -24.00 22.20 3.76
N ALA A 330 -22.91 22.17 2.99
CA ALA A 330 -22.96 22.29 1.55
C ALA A 330 -23.43 20.96 0.97
N LYS A 331 -24.63 20.97 0.41
CA LYS A 331 -25.25 19.92 -0.39
C LYS A 331 -24.17 19.30 -1.28
N ARG A 332 -23.96 17.98 -1.15
CA ARG A 332 -23.24 17.18 -2.17
C ARG A 332 -23.96 17.39 -3.50
N ALA A 333 -23.54 18.40 -4.26
CA ALA A 333 -23.84 18.47 -5.67
C ALA A 333 -23.10 17.29 -6.30
N SER A 334 -23.81 16.48 -7.07
CA SER A 334 -23.26 15.45 -7.93
C SER A 334 -22.01 16.03 -8.60
N ALA A 335 -20.84 15.53 -8.21
CA ALA A 335 -19.58 15.96 -8.80
C ALA A 335 -19.59 15.54 -10.27
N SER A 336 -19.97 16.47 -11.14
CA SER A 336 -19.62 16.41 -12.54
C SER A 336 -18.10 16.30 -12.61
N SER A 337 -17.62 15.26 -13.26
CA SER A 337 -16.23 14.93 -13.50
C SER A 337 -15.41 16.17 -13.89
N GLN A 338 -14.82 16.87 -12.92
CA GLN A 338 -13.67 17.68 -13.21
C GLN A 338 -12.51 16.71 -13.42
N LYS A 339 -12.16 16.51 -14.69
CA LYS A 339 -10.91 15.87 -15.10
C LYS A 339 -9.77 16.55 -14.35
N ALA A 340 -9.34 16.01 -13.22
CA ALA A 340 -8.04 16.28 -12.69
C ALA A 340 -7.06 15.86 -13.80
N LYS A 341 -6.39 16.81 -14.42
CA LYS A 341 -5.29 16.53 -15.36
C LYS A 341 -4.27 15.74 -14.56
N GLU A 342 -4.16 14.43 -14.85
CA GLU A 342 -3.00 13.67 -14.44
C GLU A 342 -1.75 14.46 -14.81
N PRO A 343 -0.76 14.61 -13.93
CA PRO A 343 0.53 15.15 -14.33
C PRO A 343 1.09 14.22 -15.41
N GLU A 344 1.03 14.67 -16.66
CA GLU A 344 1.77 14.04 -17.75
C GLU A 344 3.21 13.87 -17.30
N GLY A 345 3.65 12.65 -17.09
CA GLY A 345 5.06 12.42 -16.94
C GLY A 345 5.56 11.45 -15.89
N ILE A 346 4.73 10.75 -15.12
CA ILE A 346 5.28 9.78 -14.13
C ILE A 346 5.91 8.61 -14.85
N GLN A 347 5.27 8.06 -15.87
CA GLN A 347 5.87 7.06 -16.72
C GLN A 347 7.15 7.61 -17.35
N GLN A 348 7.14 8.88 -17.79
CA GLN A 348 8.30 9.56 -18.35
C GLN A 348 9.38 9.90 -17.30
N ILE A 349 8.99 10.18 -16.05
CA ILE A 349 9.92 10.39 -14.94
C ILE A 349 10.58 9.07 -14.56
N ILE A 350 9.84 7.98 -14.48
CA ILE A 350 10.35 6.64 -14.21
C ILE A 350 11.24 6.16 -15.39
N GLU A 351 10.80 6.35 -16.64
CA GLU A 351 11.60 6.04 -17.82
C GLU A 351 12.88 6.88 -17.92
N ASN A 352 12.83 8.18 -17.62
CA ASN A 352 14.00 9.04 -17.60
C ASN A 352 14.96 8.71 -16.46
N ALA A 353 14.46 8.32 -15.29
CA ALA A 353 15.31 7.88 -14.18
C ALA A 353 16.01 6.55 -14.49
N LEU A 354 15.36 5.66 -15.22
CA LEU A 354 15.95 4.38 -15.65
C LEU A 354 16.97 4.56 -16.78
N ARG A 355 16.73 5.51 -17.70
CA ARG A 355 17.73 5.91 -18.70
C ARG A 355 18.97 6.52 -18.07
N MET A 356 18.79 7.41 -17.06
CA MET A 356 19.91 8.00 -16.31
C MET A 356 20.68 6.97 -15.48
N ALA A 357 20.00 5.92 -15.01
CA ALA A 357 20.63 4.80 -14.31
C ALA A 357 21.29 3.77 -15.24
N GLY A 358 21.26 3.99 -16.57
CA GLY A 358 21.85 3.05 -17.56
C GLY A 358 21.06 1.75 -17.71
N LEU A 359 19.84 1.66 -17.17
CA LEU A 359 18.99 0.47 -17.14
C LEU A 359 18.01 0.39 -18.32
N MET A 360 17.90 1.44 -19.14
CA MET A 360 17.21 1.48 -20.43
C MET A 360 18.06 2.20 -21.49
N ARG A 361 18.13 1.65 -22.70
CA ARG A 361 18.68 2.30 -23.90
C ARG A 361 17.59 3.09 -24.64
#